data_2dfb4b3be82c47838768bebd98392e6c
#
_entry.id   2dfb4b3be82c47838768bebd98392e6c
#
_cell.length_a   1.000
_cell.length_b   1.000
_cell.length_c   1.000
_cell.angle_alpha   90.00
_cell.angle_beta   90.00
_cell.angle_gamma   90.00
#
_symmetry.space_group_name_H-M   'P 1'
#
loop_
_entity.id
_entity.type
_entity.pdbx_description
1 polymer ?
#
loop_
_entity_poly.entity_id
_entity_poly.type
_entity_poly.pdbx_seq_one_letter_code
_entity_poly.pdbx_strand_id
1 'polypeptide(L)'
;MNKFNQDYYKIWKNDFYTIEANIVRSLWEDKFIKSFEKRLNKIILEIFENSKNTLLENNILISLLFTGDKKVAELNNYYRKIHKSTNVLSFPSKEINNSNEIFLGDIVFSSQTIIEEAKIDNKNLEDHLIHLFIHGVLHLLGYDHEKEHDAHIMESLEIKILKNLKIDNPYN
;
A
#
# COMPACT_ATOMS: atom_id res chain seq x y z
N MET A 1 20.62 -25.48 0.26
CA MET A 1 19.75 -24.32 0.55
C MET A 1 19.56 -23.56 -0.74
N ASN A 2 18.33 -23.55 -1.27
CA ASN A 2 18.03 -22.90 -2.55
C ASN A 2 18.12 -21.36 -2.37
N LYS A 3 19.06 -20.72 -3.04
CA LYS A 3 19.22 -19.25 -3.07
C LYS A 3 17.97 -18.48 -3.56
N PHE A 4 16.95 -19.19 -4.07
CA PHE A 4 15.75 -18.61 -4.67
C PHE A 4 14.60 -18.33 -3.68
N ASN A 5 14.72 -18.71 -2.40
CA ASN A 5 13.65 -18.59 -1.40
C ASN A 5 13.98 -17.62 -0.25
N GLN A 6 15.00 -16.80 -0.40
CA GLN A 6 15.38 -15.85 0.65
C GLN A 6 14.58 -14.56 0.50
N ASP A 7 13.99 -14.09 1.60
CA ASP A 7 13.37 -12.78 1.68
C ASP A 7 14.34 -11.70 1.23
N TYR A 8 13.83 -10.64 0.65
CA TYR A 8 14.67 -9.60 0.08
C TYR A 8 14.10 -8.21 0.31
N TYR A 9 15.01 -7.26 0.25
CA TYR A 9 14.75 -5.84 0.42
C TYR A 9 14.88 -5.11 -0.91
N LYS A 10 13.99 -4.15 -1.15
CA LYS A 10 14.03 -3.24 -2.31
C LYS A 10 13.90 -1.80 -1.86
N ILE A 11 14.53 -0.90 -2.62
CA ILE A 11 14.32 0.53 -2.52
C ILE A 11 13.90 1.04 -3.89
N TRP A 12 12.79 1.77 -3.92
CA TRP A 12 12.35 2.55 -5.07
C TRP A 12 12.45 4.03 -4.71
N LYS A 13 13.23 4.78 -5.47
CA LYS A 13 13.54 6.17 -5.13
C LYS A 13 13.60 7.06 -6.36
N ASN A 14 13.11 8.30 -6.20
CA ASN A 14 13.34 9.42 -7.11
C ASN A 14 13.51 10.71 -6.29
N ASP A 15 13.41 11.88 -6.94
CA ASP A 15 13.59 13.17 -6.27
C ASP A 15 12.46 13.54 -5.29
N PHE A 16 11.33 12.84 -5.32
CA PHE A 16 10.13 13.16 -4.54
C PHE A 16 9.82 12.14 -3.45
N TYR A 17 10.22 10.87 -3.64
CA TYR A 17 9.92 9.83 -2.67
C TYR A 17 11.02 8.76 -2.57
N THR A 18 11.07 8.14 -1.41
CA THR A 18 11.75 6.87 -1.14
C THR A 18 10.71 5.87 -0.64
N ILE A 19 10.64 4.69 -1.25
CA ILE A 19 9.82 3.58 -0.78
C ILE A 19 10.74 2.40 -0.49
N GLU A 20 10.75 1.97 0.76
CA GLU A 20 11.50 0.82 1.24
C GLU A 20 10.58 -0.39 1.37
N ALA A 21 10.95 -1.52 0.81
CA ALA A 21 10.11 -2.71 0.81
C ALA A 21 10.85 -3.95 1.30
N ASN A 22 10.30 -4.61 2.29
CA ASN A 22 10.67 -5.96 2.71
C ASN A 22 9.67 -6.96 2.10
N ILE A 23 10.16 -7.99 1.40
CA ILE A 23 9.35 -8.92 0.64
C ILE A 23 9.65 -10.34 1.05
N VAL A 24 8.64 -11.04 1.58
CA VAL A 24 8.69 -12.48 1.89
C VAL A 24 8.51 -13.25 0.59
N ARG A 25 9.61 -13.65 -0.04
CA ARG A 25 9.65 -14.21 -1.39
C ARG A 25 8.83 -15.51 -1.55
N SER A 26 8.69 -16.29 -0.50
CA SER A 26 7.86 -17.50 -0.53
C SER A 26 6.36 -17.24 -0.66
N LEU A 27 5.93 -16.00 -0.43
CA LEU A 27 4.54 -15.57 -0.44
C LEU A 27 4.20 -14.63 -1.60
N TRP A 28 5.21 -13.97 -2.20
CA TRP A 28 5.04 -12.96 -3.23
C TRP A 28 5.89 -13.28 -4.46
N GLU A 29 5.24 -13.59 -5.58
CA GLU A 29 5.93 -13.87 -6.83
C GLU A 29 6.61 -12.60 -7.38
N ASP A 30 7.86 -12.74 -7.82
CA ASP A 30 8.66 -11.63 -8.40
C ASP A 30 7.94 -10.88 -9.53
N LYS A 31 7.07 -11.57 -10.30
CA LYS A 31 6.33 -10.94 -11.40
C LYS A 31 5.36 -9.85 -10.91
N PHE A 32 4.68 -10.08 -9.76
CA PHE A 32 3.76 -9.10 -9.18
C PHE A 32 4.51 -7.89 -8.63
N ILE A 33 5.62 -8.12 -7.93
CA ILE A 33 6.47 -7.04 -7.43
C ILE A 33 7.04 -6.19 -8.58
N LYS A 34 7.49 -6.82 -9.67
CA LYS A 34 7.98 -6.11 -10.86
C LYS A 34 6.87 -5.33 -11.58
N SER A 35 5.66 -5.86 -11.65
CA SER A 35 4.51 -5.17 -12.24
C SER A 35 4.13 -3.94 -11.42
N PHE A 36 4.04 -4.10 -10.10
CA PHE A 36 3.82 -3.00 -9.16
C PHE A 36 4.89 -1.91 -9.29
N GLU A 37 6.18 -2.29 -9.28
CA GLU A 37 7.32 -1.40 -9.45
C GLU A 37 7.23 -0.53 -10.71
N LYS A 38 6.87 -1.11 -11.85
CA LYS A 38 6.72 -0.38 -13.13
C LYS A 38 5.66 0.71 -13.08
N ARG A 39 4.63 0.53 -12.27
CA ARG A 39 3.50 1.47 -12.16
C ARG A 39 3.65 2.46 -11.01
N LEU A 40 4.57 2.20 -10.08
CA LEU A 40 4.69 2.88 -8.79
C LEU A 40 4.82 4.40 -8.91
N ASN A 41 5.70 4.88 -9.81
CA ASN A 41 5.88 6.32 -10.01
C ASN A 41 4.58 7.02 -10.43
N LYS A 42 3.85 6.42 -11.37
CA LYS A 42 2.56 6.97 -11.82
C LYS A 42 1.53 6.93 -10.70
N ILE A 43 1.48 5.85 -9.91
CA ILE A 43 0.55 5.71 -8.79
C ILE A 43 0.79 6.81 -7.76
N ILE A 44 2.03 7.02 -7.35
CA ILE A 44 2.39 8.05 -6.36
C ILE A 44 1.99 9.44 -6.86
N LEU A 45 2.33 9.79 -8.10
CA LEU A 45 1.94 11.07 -8.68
C LEU A 45 0.43 11.28 -8.67
N GLU A 46 -0.35 10.28 -9.11
CA GLU A 46 -1.82 10.35 -9.11
C GLU A 46 -2.40 10.52 -7.69
N ILE A 47 -1.82 9.85 -6.68
CA ILE A 47 -2.27 10.00 -5.29
C ILE A 47 -2.08 11.46 -4.83
N PHE A 48 -0.87 12.00 -4.98
CA PHE A 48 -0.56 13.32 -4.45
C PHE A 48 -1.25 14.45 -5.22
N GLU A 49 -1.36 14.36 -6.54
CA GLU A 49 -2.10 15.33 -7.35
C GLU A 49 -3.58 15.38 -6.98
N ASN A 50 -4.22 14.23 -6.75
CA ASN A 50 -5.65 14.16 -6.46
C ASN A 50 -5.99 14.42 -4.99
N SER A 51 -5.12 14.05 -4.05
CA SER A 51 -5.29 14.34 -2.62
C SER A 51 -5.02 15.82 -2.26
N LYS A 52 -4.57 16.65 -3.21
CA LYS A 52 -4.19 18.06 -2.98
C LYS A 52 -3.19 18.21 -1.82
N ASN A 53 -2.35 17.21 -1.63
CA ASN A 53 -1.38 17.20 -0.55
C ASN A 53 -0.06 17.80 -1.04
N THR A 54 0.44 18.81 -0.36
CA THR A 54 1.66 19.53 -0.70
C THR A 54 2.94 18.83 -0.23
N LEU A 55 2.84 17.66 0.40
CA LEU A 55 4.01 16.93 0.92
C LEU A 55 5.00 16.49 -0.16
N LEU A 56 4.60 16.43 -1.43
CA LEU A 56 5.55 16.21 -2.54
C LEU A 56 6.60 17.32 -2.73
N GLU A 57 6.43 18.46 -2.08
CA GLU A 57 7.49 19.49 -1.98
C GLU A 57 8.63 19.03 -1.06
N ASN A 58 8.39 17.99 -0.25
CA ASN A 58 9.36 17.35 0.61
C ASN A 58 9.61 15.93 0.12
N ASN A 59 10.80 15.41 0.35
CA ASN A 59 11.08 14.01 0.08
C ASN A 59 10.32 13.16 1.11
N ILE A 60 9.44 12.26 0.65
CA ILE A 60 8.66 11.38 1.50
C ILE A 60 9.26 9.99 1.58
N LEU A 61 9.14 9.35 2.74
CA LEU A 61 9.52 7.96 2.96
C LEU A 61 8.29 7.13 3.33
N ILE A 62 8.11 6.00 2.66
CA ILE A 62 7.08 5.00 2.97
C ILE A 62 7.76 3.64 3.13
N SER A 63 7.43 2.92 4.20
CA SER A 63 7.87 1.55 4.41
C SER A 63 6.78 0.56 4.01
N LEU A 64 7.13 -0.48 3.23
CA LEU A 64 6.23 -1.54 2.81
C LEU A 64 6.71 -2.90 3.34
N LEU A 65 5.77 -3.69 3.82
CA LEU A 65 5.99 -5.09 4.16
C LEU A 65 5.04 -5.99 3.34
N PHE A 66 5.60 -6.71 2.40
CA PHE A 66 4.89 -7.75 1.64
C PHE A 66 5.05 -9.10 2.36
N THR A 67 4.03 -9.50 3.12
CA THR A 67 4.05 -10.70 3.98
C THR A 67 2.80 -11.57 3.77
N GLY A 68 2.35 -12.28 4.79
CA GLY A 68 1.18 -13.16 4.75
C GLY A 68 0.33 -13.06 6.01
N ASP A 69 -0.80 -13.80 6.00
CA ASP A 69 -1.86 -13.75 6.98
C ASP A 69 -1.37 -13.88 8.43
N LYS A 70 -0.43 -14.79 8.69
CA LYS A 70 0.10 -15.01 10.04
C LYS A 70 0.67 -13.72 10.63
N LYS A 71 1.56 -13.05 9.87
CA LYS A 71 2.19 -11.81 10.34
C LYS A 71 1.21 -10.65 10.43
N VAL A 72 0.30 -10.54 9.47
CA VAL A 72 -0.75 -9.51 9.50
C VAL A 72 -1.70 -9.72 10.68
N ALA A 73 -2.11 -10.96 10.99
CA ALA A 73 -2.93 -11.26 12.16
C ALA A 73 -2.21 -10.93 13.49
N GLU A 74 -0.90 -11.20 13.59
CA GLU A 74 -0.09 -10.80 14.75
C GLU A 74 -0.10 -9.27 14.95
N LEU A 75 0.13 -8.51 13.86
CA LEU A 75 0.12 -7.04 13.91
C LEU A 75 -1.28 -6.48 14.21
N ASN A 76 -2.31 -7.03 13.58
CA ASN A 76 -3.70 -6.63 13.80
C ASN A 76 -4.13 -6.86 15.26
N ASN A 77 -3.72 -8.00 15.83
CA ASN A 77 -3.93 -8.27 17.25
C ASN A 77 -3.15 -7.33 18.17
N TYR A 78 -1.89 -7.06 17.83
CA TYR A 78 -1.04 -6.20 18.69
C TYR A 78 -1.56 -4.76 18.76
N TYR A 79 -1.86 -4.17 17.58
CA TYR A 79 -2.25 -2.76 17.48
C TYR A 79 -3.75 -2.51 17.64
N ARG A 80 -4.60 -3.40 17.11
CA ARG A 80 -6.07 -3.19 17.04
C ARG A 80 -6.88 -4.16 17.91
N LYS A 81 -6.22 -5.13 18.56
CA LYS A 81 -6.84 -6.21 19.38
C LYS A 81 -7.80 -7.10 18.58
N ILE A 82 -7.58 -7.23 17.28
CA ILE A 82 -8.35 -8.07 16.36
C ILE A 82 -7.54 -9.31 16.02
N HIS A 83 -7.99 -10.48 16.45
CA HIS A 83 -7.33 -11.78 16.23
C HIS A 83 -7.62 -12.37 14.84
N LYS A 84 -7.50 -11.57 13.79
CA LYS A 84 -7.79 -11.98 12.41
C LYS A 84 -6.86 -11.26 11.44
N SER A 85 -6.50 -11.94 10.34
CA SER A 85 -5.83 -11.30 9.21
C SER A 85 -6.76 -10.34 8.49
N THR A 86 -6.16 -9.41 7.75
CA THR A 86 -6.81 -8.51 6.80
C THR A 86 -5.91 -8.36 5.58
N ASN A 87 -6.40 -7.76 4.51
CA ASN A 87 -5.62 -7.54 3.28
C ASN A 87 -4.46 -6.55 3.46
N VAL A 88 -4.74 -5.41 4.10
CA VAL A 88 -3.76 -4.34 4.32
C VAL A 88 -3.90 -3.72 5.71
N LEU A 89 -2.78 -3.34 6.32
CA LEU A 89 -2.72 -2.51 7.52
C LEU A 89 -1.86 -1.28 7.22
N SER A 90 -2.30 -0.12 7.66
CA SER A 90 -1.57 1.14 7.54
C SER A 90 -1.31 1.73 8.92
N PHE A 91 -0.08 2.20 9.13
CA PHE A 91 0.38 2.78 10.39
C PHE A 91 0.94 4.18 10.09
N PRO A 92 0.10 5.23 10.14
CA PRO A 92 0.53 6.58 9.87
C PRO A 92 1.61 7.06 10.83
N SER A 93 2.61 7.75 10.30
CA SER A 93 3.62 8.53 11.01
C SER A 93 3.72 9.92 10.35
N LYS A 94 4.38 10.86 10.99
CA LYS A 94 4.74 12.17 10.40
C LYS A 94 6.08 12.63 10.96
N GLU A 95 6.96 11.69 11.23
CA GLU A 95 8.29 11.98 11.74
C GLU A 95 9.21 12.45 10.61
N ILE A 96 10.01 13.46 10.88
CA ILE A 96 11.07 13.91 9.97
C ILE A 96 12.34 13.19 10.37
N ASN A 97 12.94 12.44 9.45
CA ASN A 97 14.19 11.75 9.70
C ASN A 97 15.42 12.68 9.56
N ASN A 98 16.60 12.15 9.88
CA ASN A 98 17.87 12.89 9.79
C ASN A 98 18.24 13.35 8.38
N SER A 99 17.63 12.76 7.34
CA SER A 99 17.80 13.12 5.93
C SER A 99 16.80 14.16 5.44
N ASN A 100 16.04 14.76 6.35
CA ASN A 100 14.96 15.70 6.06
C ASN A 100 13.84 15.10 5.17
N GLU A 101 13.66 13.78 5.23
CA GLU A 101 12.54 13.08 4.61
C GLU A 101 11.40 12.98 5.61
N ILE A 102 10.17 13.14 5.14
CA ILE A 102 8.97 12.94 5.96
C ILE A 102 8.60 11.46 5.90
N PHE A 103 8.78 10.76 7.01
CA PHE A 103 8.29 9.38 7.13
C PHE A 103 6.78 9.37 7.27
N LEU A 104 6.08 8.96 6.21
CA LEU A 104 4.61 8.89 6.21
C LEU A 104 4.08 7.72 7.03
N GLY A 105 4.83 6.61 7.10
CA GLY A 105 4.46 5.44 7.87
C GLY A 105 4.66 4.11 7.14
N ASP A 106 4.07 3.06 7.71
CA ASP A 106 4.21 1.69 7.24
C ASP A 106 2.91 1.18 6.61
N ILE A 107 3.03 0.36 5.54
CA ILE A 107 1.92 -0.37 4.93
C ILE A 107 2.30 -1.85 4.87
N VAL A 108 1.43 -2.72 5.38
CA VAL A 108 1.65 -4.16 5.45
C VAL A 108 0.58 -4.90 4.66
N PHE A 109 0.99 -5.74 3.70
CA PHE A 109 0.11 -6.51 2.83
C PHE A 109 0.11 -7.99 3.17
N SER A 110 -1.08 -8.62 3.17
CA SER A 110 -1.23 -10.06 3.30
C SER A 110 -1.49 -10.73 1.95
N SER A 111 -0.56 -11.57 1.50
CA SER A 111 -0.66 -12.22 0.19
C SER A 111 -1.88 -13.14 0.07
N GLN A 112 -2.14 -13.97 1.08
CA GLN A 112 -3.22 -14.96 1.02
C GLN A 112 -4.58 -14.27 0.98
N THR A 113 -4.82 -13.32 1.87
CA THR A 113 -6.08 -12.56 1.90
C THR A 113 -6.31 -11.80 0.59
N ILE A 114 -5.28 -11.12 0.05
CA ILE A 114 -5.39 -10.36 -1.20
C ILE A 114 -5.69 -11.26 -2.40
N ILE A 115 -5.04 -12.44 -2.48
CA ILE A 115 -5.28 -13.42 -3.54
C ILE A 115 -6.69 -13.99 -3.45
N GLU A 116 -7.18 -14.27 -2.24
CA GLU A 116 -8.51 -14.80 -2.01
C GLU A 116 -9.59 -13.78 -2.40
N GLU A 117 -9.47 -12.54 -1.94
CA GLU A 117 -10.38 -11.45 -2.30
C GLU A 117 -10.42 -11.22 -3.82
N ALA A 118 -9.27 -11.16 -4.49
CA ALA A 118 -9.22 -10.98 -5.94
C ALA A 118 -9.94 -12.13 -6.69
N LYS A 119 -9.86 -13.37 -6.18
CA LYS A 119 -10.58 -14.51 -6.76
C LYS A 119 -12.09 -14.44 -6.50
N ILE A 120 -12.51 -14.13 -5.27
CA ILE A 120 -13.93 -14.05 -4.89
C ILE A 120 -14.64 -12.96 -5.71
N ASP A 121 -14.01 -11.79 -5.81
CA ASP A 121 -14.56 -10.63 -6.50
C ASP A 121 -14.30 -10.62 -8.01
N ASN A 122 -13.65 -11.68 -8.54
CA ASN A 122 -13.22 -11.77 -9.94
C ASN A 122 -12.43 -10.54 -10.43
N LYS A 123 -11.58 -9.99 -9.54
CA LYS A 123 -10.71 -8.83 -9.82
C LYS A 123 -9.34 -9.29 -10.33
N ASN A 124 -8.70 -8.43 -11.14
CA ASN A 124 -7.29 -8.62 -11.45
C ASN A 124 -6.45 -8.43 -10.18
N LEU A 125 -5.57 -9.38 -9.87
CA LEU A 125 -4.77 -9.37 -8.65
C LEU A 125 -3.83 -8.17 -8.55
N GLU A 126 -3.23 -7.75 -9.68
CA GLU A 126 -2.32 -6.60 -9.71
C GLU A 126 -3.09 -5.29 -9.47
N ASP A 127 -4.26 -5.15 -10.08
CA ASP A 127 -5.12 -3.98 -9.90
C ASP A 127 -5.69 -3.92 -8.48
N HIS A 128 -6.02 -5.08 -7.88
CA HIS A 128 -6.44 -5.14 -6.48
C HIS A 128 -5.30 -4.73 -5.52
N LEU A 129 -4.07 -5.20 -5.75
CA LEU A 129 -2.91 -4.77 -4.97
C LEU A 129 -2.67 -3.25 -5.09
N ILE A 130 -2.80 -2.69 -6.30
CA ILE A 130 -2.65 -1.25 -6.52
C ILE A 130 -3.74 -0.47 -5.78
N HIS A 131 -4.98 -0.92 -5.82
CA HIS A 131 -6.08 -0.33 -5.04
C HIS A 131 -5.73 -0.30 -3.54
N LEU A 132 -5.32 -1.44 -2.97
CA LEU A 132 -4.95 -1.54 -1.56
C LEU A 132 -3.73 -0.66 -1.19
N PHE A 133 -2.78 -0.49 -2.11
CA PHE A 133 -1.67 0.45 -1.91
C PHE A 133 -2.16 1.90 -1.88
N ILE A 134 -3.01 2.31 -2.82
CA ILE A 134 -3.63 3.64 -2.85
C ILE A 134 -4.39 3.89 -1.54
N HIS A 135 -5.25 2.96 -1.15
CA HIS A 135 -6.00 2.97 0.11
C HIS A 135 -5.07 3.17 1.33
N GLY A 136 -4.01 2.37 1.39
CA GLY A 136 -3.01 2.48 2.45
C GLY A 136 -2.33 3.85 2.50
N VAL A 137 -1.88 4.38 1.36
CA VAL A 137 -1.24 5.70 1.30
C VAL A 137 -2.22 6.81 1.68
N LEU A 138 -3.49 6.74 1.28
CA LEU A 138 -4.50 7.70 1.71
C LEU A 138 -4.67 7.72 3.23
N HIS A 139 -4.64 6.54 3.90
CA HIS A 139 -4.59 6.48 5.36
C HIS A 139 -3.34 7.15 5.94
N LEU A 140 -2.16 6.94 5.34
CA LEU A 140 -0.93 7.62 5.78
C LEU A 140 -1.04 9.14 5.64
N LEU A 141 -1.79 9.63 4.65
CA LEU A 141 -2.08 11.05 4.43
C LEU A 141 -3.17 11.60 5.36
N GLY A 142 -3.81 10.74 6.18
CA GLY A 142 -4.80 11.13 7.18
C GLY A 142 -6.25 11.05 6.73
N TYR A 143 -6.52 10.43 5.56
CA TYR A 143 -7.89 10.06 5.19
C TYR A 143 -8.34 8.86 6.01
N ASP A 144 -9.63 8.81 6.30
CA ASP A 144 -10.23 7.72 7.07
C ASP A 144 -11.63 7.40 6.53
N HIS A 145 -12.15 6.23 6.90
CA HIS A 145 -13.48 5.76 6.49
C HIS A 145 -14.33 5.26 7.66
N GLU A 146 -13.99 5.65 8.89
CA GLU A 146 -14.79 5.30 10.08
C GLU A 146 -16.14 6.02 10.12
N LYS A 147 -16.21 7.25 9.60
CA LYS A 147 -17.45 8.03 9.49
C LYS A 147 -17.92 8.03 8.04
N GLU A 148 -19.24 7.94 7.84
CA GLU A 148 -19.84 7.88 6.50
C GLU A 148 -19.38 9.00 5.56
N HIS A 149 -19.31 10.24 6.07
CA HIS A 149 -18.83 11.39 5.29
C HIS A 149 -17.37 11.22 4.86
N ASP A 150 -16.49 10.82 5.77
CA ASP A 150 -15.06 10.67 5.53
C ASP A 150 -14.80 9.47 4.60
N ALA A 151 -15.56 8.38 4.78
CA ALA A 151 -15.56 7.22 3.88
C ALA A 151 -15.89 7.63 2.44
N HIS A 152 -16.95 8.42 2.23
CA HIS A 152 -17.33 8.89 0.91
C HIS A 152 -16.24 9.74 0.23
N ILE A 153 -15.54 10.58 0.99
CA ILE A 153 -14.41 11.37 0.48
C ILE A 153 -13.27 10.46 0.05
N MET A 154 -12.87 9.52 0.89
CA MET A 154 -11.76 8.62 0.62
C MET A 154 -12.05 7.70 -0.57
N GLU A 155 -13.22 7.06 -0.61
CA GLU A 155 -13.67 6.20 -1.71
C GLU A 155 -13.75 6.98 -3.05
N SER A 156 -14.24 8.22 -3.01
CA SER A 156 -14.28 9.08 -4.21
C SER A 156 -12.89 9.40 -4.75
N LEU A 157 -11.90 9.59 -3.87
CA LEU A 157 -10.50 9.76 -4.25
C LEU A 157 -9.92 8.49 -4.86
N GLU A 158 -10.16 7.34 -4.23
CA GLU A 158 -9.69 6.05 -4.73
C GLU A 158 -10.25 5.78 -6.14
N ILE A 159 -11.55 5.93 -6.34
CA ILE A 159 -12.20 5.77 -7.64
C ILE A 159 -11.57 6.69 -8.69
N LYS A 160 -11.33 7.95 -8.35
CA LYS A 160 -10.74 8.93 -9.26
C LYS A 160 -9.32 8.56 -9.65
N ILE A 161 -8.48 8.20 -8.68
CA ILE A 161 -7.08 7.80 -8.89
C ILE A 161 -7.04 6.52 -9.74
N LEU A 162 -7.82 5.51 -9.39
CA LEU A 162 -7.89 4.23 -10.11
C LEU A 162 -8.33 4.42 -11.56
N LYS A 163 -9.34 5.28 -11.81
CA LYS A 163 -9.79 5.64 -13.16
C LYS A 163 -8.66 6.26 -14.01
N ASN A 164 -7.84 7.16 -13.43
CA ASN A 164 -6.70 7.76 -14.12
C ASN A 164 -5.62 6.72 -14.44
N LEU A 165 -5.51 5.68 -13.61
CA LEU A 165 -4.64 4.53 -13.81
C LEU A 165 -5.23 3.47 -14.75
N LYS A 166 -6.45 3.65 -15.27
CA LYS A 166 -7.21 2.70 -16.09
C LYS A 166 -7.50 1.38 -15.36
N ILE A 167 -7.82 1.48 -14.09
CA ILE A 167 -8.27 0.39 -13.22
C ILE A 167 -9.75 0.61 -12.94
N ASP A 168 -10.53 -0.49 -12.98
CA ASP A 168 -11.95 -0.46 -12.74
C ASP A 168 -12.31 -0.04 -11.31
N ASN A 169 -13.52 0.48 -11.14
CA ASN A 169 -14.03 0.87 -9.84
C ASN A 169 -14.13 -0.36 -8.91
N PRO A 170 -13.44 -0.37 -7.77
CA PRO A 170 -13.40 -1.54 -6.88
C PRO A 170 -14.70 -1.76 -6.09
N TYR A 171 -15.61 -0.79 -6.10
CA TYR A 171 -16.85 -0.77 -5.32
C TYR A 171 -18.11 -1.13 -6.14
N ASN A 172 -17.94 -1.52 -7.41
CA ASN A 172 -19.05 -1.97 -8.29
C ASN A 172 -19.27 -3.47 -8.18
#